data_7027b6bbff469b92341e5358c449a0ed
#
_entry.id   7027b6bbff469b92341e5358c449a0ed
#
_cell.length_a   1.000
_cell.length_b   1.000
_cell.length_c   1.000
_cell.angle_alpha   90.00
_cell.angle_beta   90.00
_cell.angle_gamma   90.00
#
_symmetry.space_group_name_H-M   'P 1'
#
loop_
_entity.id
_entity.type
_entity.pdbx_description
1 polymer ?
#
loop_
_entity_poly.entity_id
_entity_poly.type
_entity_poly.pdbx_seq_one_letter_code
_entity_poly.pdbx_strand_id
1 'polypeptide(L)'
;MGILTCIIKTYSPFTPIPFILLSIALSRWWDIINNALSDLGHPSNSIGAIIFNSGLVLGGYLMAIQSALILKYTKSLESLLISIIGLSLILVGTINESFGYAHFVVSVILFIVLATYITYSTIAYKIPWLVIGLTTSILLWYLHFTQGIPRGAAIPELVSIATTYVAYLTCTFRKVVYVR
;
A
#
# COMPACT_ATOMS: atom_id res chain seq x y z
N MET A 1 -20.46 -4.53 -17.05
CA MET A 1 -19.88 -4.01 -15.80
C MET A 1 -20.22 -2.52 -15.78
N GLY A 2 -20.97 -2.02 -14.79
CA GLY A 2 -21.48 -0.65 -14.79
C GLY A 2 -20.38 0.40 -14.58
N ILE A 3 -20.63 1.64 -15.00
CA ILE A 3 -19.70 2.79 -14.84
C ILE A 3 -19.24 2.94 -13.39
N LEU A 4 -20.13 2.78 -12.42
CA LEU A 4 -19.83 2.85 -10.99
C LEU A 4 -18.77 1.80 -10.57
N THR A 5 -18.89 0.56 -11.06
CA THR A 5 -17.91 -0.51 -10.78
C THR A 5 -16.54 -0.18 -11.36
N CYS A 6 -16.48 0.47 -12.53
CA CYS A 6 -15.23 0.91 -13.14
C CYS A 6 -14.57 2.03 -12.31
N ILE A 7 -15.37 3.01 -11.86
CA ILE A 7 -14.89 4.13 -11.03
C ILE A 7 -14.33 3.61 -9.70
N ILE A 8 -15.08 2.79 -8.98
CA ILE A 8 -14.63 2.23 -7.71
C ILE A 8 -13.34 1.42 -7.92
N LYS A 9 -13.26 0.62 -8.99
CA LYS A 9 -12.05 -0.15 -9.32
C LYS A 9 -10.82 0.74 -9.48
N THR A 10 -10.96 1.85 -10.16
CA THR A 10 -9.83 2.72 -10.47
C THR A 10 -9.36 3.49 -9.25
N TYR A 11 -10.26 3.88 -8.35
CA TYR A 11 -9.96 4.81 -7.27
C TYR A 11 -9.82 4.18 -5.89
N SER A 12 -10.29 2.94 -5.66
CA SER A 12 -10.20 2.30 -4.34
C SER A 12 -8.78 2.23 -3.76
N PRO A 13 -7.69 1.97 -4.52
CA PRO A 13 -6.35 1.96 -3.95
C PRO A 13 -5.87 3.33 -3.46
N PHE A 14 -6.45 4.42 -3.98
CA PHE A 14 -6.07 5.79 -3.59
C PHE A 14 -6.79 6.30 -2.35
N THR A 15 -7.78 5.56 -1.85
CA THR A 15 -8.57 5.95 -0.66
C THR A 15 -7.69 6.25 0.58
N PRO A 16 -6.62 5.52 0.91
CA PRO A 16 -5.80 5.83 2.07
C PRO A 16 -5.07 7.18 1.98
N ILE A 17 -4.74 7.66 0.77
CA ILE A 17 -3.86 8.83 0.57
C ILE A 17 -4.37 10.09 1.28
N PRO A 18 -5.63 10.56 1.09
CA PRO A 18 -6.10 11.76 1.75
C PRO A 18 -6.10 11.64 3.28
N PHE A 19 -6.34 10.45 3.83
CA PHE A 19 -6.29 10.21 5.26
C PHE A 19 -4.86 10.27 5.80
N ILE A 20 -3.90 9.68 5.09
CA ILE A 20 -2.48 9.75 5.43
C ILE A 20 -2.01 11.20 5.42
N LEU A 21 -2.31 11.95 4.35
CA LEU A 21 -1.91 13.35 4.22
C LEU A 21 -2.54 14.21 5.31
N LEU A 22 -3.81 14.00 5.65
CA LEU A 22 -4.47 14.72 6.72
C LEU A 22 -3.86 14.38 8.09
N SER A 23 -3.55 13.10 8.33
CA SER A 23 -2.87 12.68 9.57
C SER A 23 -1.49 13.32 9.70
N ILE A 24 -0.69 13.38 8.62
CA ILE A 24 0.60 14.09 8.59
C ILE A 24 0.39 15.56 8.93
N ALA A 25 -0.57 16.24 8.30
CA ALA A 25 -0.83 17.67 8.53
C ALA A 25 -1.21 17.99 9.98
N LEU A 26 -1.86 17.04 10.68
CA LEU A 26 -2.23 17.19 12.10
C LEU A 26 -1.11 16.78 13.06
N SER A 27 -0.10 16.06 12.59
CA SER A 27 0.98 15.47 13.39
C SER A 27 2.28 16.26 13.22
N ARG A 28 2.36 17.46 13.83
CA ARG A 28 3.53 18.37 13.70
C ARG A 28 4.86 17.77 14.17
N TRP A 29 4.82 16.71 14.98
CA TRP A 29 5.98 15.99 15.50
C TRP A 29 6.57 15.00 14.49
N TRP A 30 5.77 14.58 13.48
CA TRP A 30 6.16 13.56 12.51
C TRP A 30 7.07 14.15 11.45
N ASP A 31 8.16 13.45 11.16
CA ASP A 31 9.06 13.78 10.05
C ASP A 31 9.46 12.51 9.27
N ILE A 32 9.66 12.68 7.99
CA ILE A 32 9.90 11.59 7.03
C ILE A 32 11.23 10.84 7.24
N ILE A 33 12.21 11.46 7.91
CA ILE A 33 13.55 10.89 8.09
C ILE A 33 13.62 10.04 9.35
N ASN A 34 12.94 10.47 10.42
CA ASN A 34 13.09 9.90 11.75
C ASN A 34 11.92 8.98 12.16
N ASN A 35 10.78 9.04 11.45
CA ASN A 35 9.59 8.29 11.78
C ASN A 35 9.25 7.21 10.74
N ALA A 36 8.44 6.24 11.14
CA ALA A 36 7.69 5.39 10.23
C ALA A 36 6.37 6.08 9.82
N LEU A 37 5.78 5.68 8.71
CA LEU A 37 4.43 6.13 8.35
C LEU A 37 3.40 5.60 9.36
N SER A 38 3.63 4.39 9.86
CA SER A 38 2.79 3.73 10.87
C SER A 38 2.78 4.43 12.23
N ASP A 39 3.82 5.23 12.57
CA ASP A 39 3.85 6.05 13.80
C ASP A 39 2.64 6.99 13.86
N LEU A 40 2.14 7.44 12.70
CA LEU A 40 0.91 8.22 12.61
C LEU A 40 -0.31 7.49 13.20
N GLY A 41 -0.31 6.17 13.11
CA GLY A 41 -1.37 5.29 13.63
C GLY A 41 -1.26 4.95 15.12
N HIS A 42 -0.19 5.38 15.81
CA HIS A 42 -0.03 5.12 17.23
C HIS A 42 -1.05 5.90 18.06
N PRO A 43 -1.74 5.29 19.06
CA PRO A 43 -2.81 5.93 19.81
C PRO A 43 -2.43 7.25 20.49
N SER A 44 -1.15 7.45 20.83
CA SER A 44 -0.65 8.72 21.37
C SER A 44 -0.86 9.92 20.43
N ASN A 45 -1.04 9.66 19.13
CA ASN A 45 -1.33 10.68 18.11
C ASN A 45 -2.81 11.12 18.09
N SER A 46 -3.64 10.62 19.02
CA SER A 46 -5.04 11.03 19.20
C SER A 46 -5.85 11.02 17.88
N ILE A 47 -6.32 12.17 17.42
CA ILE A 47 -7.14 12.33 16.21
C ILE A 47 -6.36 11.90 14.96
N GLY A 48 -5.06 12.20 14.88
CA GLY A 48 -4.21 11.77 13.77
C GLY A 48 -4.21 10.26 13.59
N ALA A 49 -4.13 9.50 14.71
CA ALA A 49 -4.17 8.03 14.67
C ALA A 49 -5.52 7.49 14.19
N ILE A 50 -6.62 8.07 14.64
CA ILE A 50 -7.96 7.66 14.19
C ILE A 50 -8.09 7.87 12.68
N ILE A 51 -7.67 9.03 12.18
CA ILE A 51 -7.72 9.35 10.75
C ILE A 51 -6.85 8.38 9.96
N PHE A 52 -5.58 8.21 10.33
CA PHE A 52 -4.65 7.32 9.65
C PHE A 52 -5.19 5.89 9.56
N ASN A 53 -5.51 5.30 10.71
CA ASN A 53 -5.97 3.92 10.78
C ASN A 53 -7.32 3.72 10.06
N SER A 54 -8.26 4.67 10.18
CA SER A 54 -9.52 4.62 9.45
C SER A 54 -9.31 4.66 7.93
N GLY A 55 -8.35 5.45 7.46
CA GLY A 55 -8.00 5.52 6.04
C GLY A 55 -7.45 4.20 5.50
N LEU A 56 -6.58 3.52 6.27
CA LEU A 56 -6.05 2.21 5.91
C LEU A 56 -7.15 1.15 5.88
N VAL A 57 -8.00 1.10 6.92
CA VAL A 57 -9.09 0.13 7.02
C VAL A 57 -10.10 0.35 5.90
N LEU A 58 -10.53 1.58 5.65
CA LEU A 58 -11.51 1.89 4.60
C LEU A 58 -10.95 1.58 3.21
N GLY A 59 -9.73 2.03 2.93
CA GLY A 59 -9.07 1.75 1.65
C GLY A 59 -8.85 0.27 1.42
N GLY A 60 -8.36 -0.44 2.45
CA GLY A 60 -8.17 -1.89 2.42
C GLY A 60 -9.48 -2.64 2.19
N TYR A 61 -10.56 -2.24 2.86
CA TYR A 61 -11.90 -2.82 2.67
C TYR A 61 -12.41 -2.66 1.23
N LEU A 62 -12.31 -1.44 0.68
CA LEU A 62 -12.73 -1.18 -0.70
C LEU A 62 -11.91 -1.98 -1.71
N MET A 63 -10.57 -2.06 -1.52
CA MET A 63 -9.70 -2.87 -2.37
C MET A 63 -10.02 -4.36 -2.28
N ALA A 64 -10.16 -4.89 -1.06
CA ALA A 64 -10.40 -6.32 -0.83
C ALA A 64 -11.72 -6.78 -1.43
N ILE A 65 -12.83 -6.10 -1.14
CA ILE A 65 -14.15 -6.47 -1.65
C ILE A 65 -14.18 -6.38 -3.17
N GLN A 66 -13.75 -5.26 -3.72
CA GLN A 66 -13.80 -5.06 -5.15
C GLN A 66 -12.98 -6.09 -5.91
N SER A 67 -11.75 -6.35 -5.45
CA SER A 67 -10.86 -7.31 -6.10
C SER A 67 -11.34 -8.75 -5.91
N ALA A 68 -11.95 -9.08 -4.77
CA ALA A 68 -12.58 -10.38 -4.54
C ALA A 68 -13.78 -10.61 -5.50
N LEU A 69 -14.60 -9.58 -5.72
CA LEU A 69 -15.70 -9.65 -6.70
C LEU A 69 -15.18 -9.88 -8.13
N ILE A 70 -14.10 -9.20 -8.51
CA ILE A 70 -13.47 -9.41 -9.83
C ILE A 70 -12.87 -10.81 -9.92
N LEU A 71 -12.18 -11.26 -8.87
CA LEU A 71 -11.56 -12.59 -8.80
C LEU A 71 -12.57 -13.72 -9.02
N LYS A 72 -13.79 -13.57 -8.48
CA LYS A 72 -14.88 -14.54 -8.68
C LYS A 72 -15.17 -14.82 -10.16
N TYR A 73 -15.05 -13.78 -11.01
CA TYR A 73 -15.37 -13.91 -12.44
C TYR A 73 -14.15 -14.13 -13.33
N THR A 74 -12.99 -13.59 -12.96
CA THR A 74 -11.79 -13.60 -13.82
C THR A 74 -10.74 -14.61 -13.42
N LYS A 75 -10.77 -15.11 -12.17
CA LYS A 75 -9.72 -15.96 -11.55
C LYS A 75 -8.31 -15.39 -11.75
N SER A 76 -8.19 -14.06 -11.83
CA SER A 76 -6.95 -13.34 -12.10
C SER A 76 -6.05 -13.29 -10.89
N LEU A 77 -4.76 -13.68 -11.04
CA LEU A 77 -3.76 -13.56 -9.97
C LEU A 77 -3.59 -12.10 -9.51
N GLU A 78 -3.71 -11.13 -10.43
CA GLU A 78 -3.69 -9.72 -10.07
C GLU A 78 -4.79 -9.34 -9.08
N SER A 79 -6.03 -9.79 -9.34
CA SER A 79 -7.16 -9.52 -8.44
C SER A 79 -6.97 -10.19 -7.08
N LEU A 80 -6.36 -11.39 -7.06
CA LEU A 80 -6.00 -12.05 -5.81
C LEU A 80 -4.97 -11.23 -5.02
N LEU A 81 -3.89 -10.78 -5.66
CA LEU A 81 -2.85 -9.98 -5.01
C LEU A 81 -3.41 -8.65 -4.47
N ILE A 82 -4.25 -7.95 -5.24
CA ILE A 82 -4.89 -6.70 -4.77
C ILE A 82 -5.84 -6.98 -3.59
N SER A 83 -6.56 -8.11 -3.58
CA SER A 83 -7.37 -8.51 -2.42
C SER A 83 -6.53 -8.73 -1.18
N ILE A 84 -5.39 -9.41 -1.32
CA ILE A 84 -4.46 -9.66 -0.20
C ILE A 84 -3.84 -8.35 0.30
N ILE A 85 -3.46 -7.42 -0.61
CA ILE A 85 -3.01 -6.08 -0.22
C ILE A 85 -4.08 -5.36 0.61
N GLY A 86 -5.34 -5.39 0.15
CA GLY A 86 -6.46 -4.78 0.86
C GLY A 86 -6.65 -5.37 2.27
N LEU A 87 -6.62 -6.71 2.40
CA LEU A 87 -6.70 -7.38 3.69
C LEU A 87 -5.50 -7.03 4.59
N SER A 88 -4.29 -6.96 4.03
CA SER A 88 -3.10 -6.57 4.79
C SER A 88 -3.19 -5.12 5.30
N LEU A 89 -3.75 -4.19 4.49
CA LEU A 89 -4.01 -2.81 4.94
C LEU A 89 -5.01 -2.75 6.09
N ILE A 90 -6.07 -3.56 6.06
CA ILE A 90 -7.01 -3.67 7.19
C ILE A 90 -6.28 -4.13 8.45
N LEU A 91 -5.43 -5.15 8.33
CA LEU A 91 -4.67 -5.67 9.46
C LEU A 91 -3.71 -4.61 10.02
N VAL A 92 -2.97 -3.89 9.18
CA VAL A 92 -2.05 -2.81 9.62
C VAL A 92 -2.83 -1.68 10.32
N GLY A 93 -4.00 -1.29 9.79
CA GLY A 93 -4.82 -0.24 10.40
C GLY A 93 -5.53 -0.66 11.69
N THR A 94 -5.80 -1.96 11.88
CA THR A 94 -6.47 -2.48 13.10
C THR A 94 -5.47 -2.92 14.15
N ILE A 95 -4.39 -3.60 13.77
CA ILE A 95 -3.26 -3.96 14.62
C ILE A 95 -2.25 -2.82 14.50
N ASN A 96 -2.59 -1.66 15.07
CA ASN A 96 -1.77 -0.46 14.97
C ASN A 96 -0.45 -0.61 15.77
N GLU A 97 0.41 0.38 15.69
CA GLU A 97 1.77 0.32 16.24
C GLU A 97 1.84 0.03 17.75
N SER A 98 0.80 0.36 18.52
CA SER A 98 0.77 0.01 19.96
C SER A 98 0.81 -1.48 20.25
N PHE A 99 0.51 -2.33 19.26
CA PHE A 99 0.64 -3.80 19.38
C PHE A 99 2.08 -4.30 19.15
N GLY A 100 3.06 -3.42 18.94
CA GLY A 100 4.48 -3.74 18.86
C GLY A 100 4.79 -4.84 17.84
N TYR A 101 5.28 -6.00 18.31
CA TYR A 101 5.69 -7.09 17.41
C TYR A 101 4.58 -7.59 16.49
N ALA A 102 3.33 -7.62 16.92
CA ALA A 102 2.21 -8.03 16.07
C ALA A 102 2.02 -7.05 14.91
N HIS A 103 2.11 -5.73 15.17
CA HIS A 103 2.09 -4.71 14.13
C HIS A 103 3.26 -4.87 13.14
N PHE A 104 4.47 -5.11 13.65
CA PHE A 104 5.64 -5.35 12.80
C PHE A 104 5.40 -6.52 11.84
N VAL A 105 4.86 -7.65 12.33
CA VAL A 105 4.59 -8.83 11.48
C VAL A 105 3.58 -8.51 10.38
N VAL A 106 2.45 -7.86 10.70
CA VAL A 106 1.45 -7.53 9.66
C VAL A 106 1.96 -6.50 8.66
N SER A 107 2.82 -5.58 9.08
CA SER A 107 3.49 -4.62 8.19
C SER A 107 4.46 -5.32 7.25
N VAL A 108 5.28 -6.25 7.74
CA VAL A 108 6.18 -7.06 6.90
C VAL A 108 5.38 -7.85 5.85
N ILE A 109 4.26 -8.46 6.24
CA ILE A 109 3.38 -9.17 5.31
C ILE A 109 2.89 -8.21 4.21
N LEU A 110 2.43 -7.01 4.57
CA LEU A 110 1.99 -6.00 3.61
C LEU A 110 3.11 -5.71 2.58
N PHE A 111 4.32 -5.38 3.03
CA PHE A 111 5.42 -5.02 2.12
C PHE A 111 5.90 -6.18 1.25
N ILE A 112 5.86 -7.42 1.74
CA ILE A 112 6.12 -8.62 0.93
C ILE A 112 5.07 -8.76 -0.18
N VAL A 113 3.79 -8.55 0.13
CA VAL A 113 2.72 -8.63 -0.87
C VAL A 113 2.81 -7.50 -1.89
N LEU A 114 3.18 -6.27 -1.48
CA LEU A 114 3.46 -5.17 -2.41
C LEU A 114 4.61 -5.51 -3.37
N ALA A 115 5.74 -6.02 -2.86
CA ALA A 115 6.86 -6.46 -3.69
C ALA A 115 6.46 -7.58 -4.66
N THR A 116 5.64 -8.53 -4.21
CA THR A 116 5.09 -9.61 -5.04
C THR A 116 4.21 -9.05 -6.17
N TYR A 117 3.36 -8.06 -5.85
CA TYR A 117 2.52 -7.40 -6.85
C TYR A 117 3.35 -6.63 -7.89
N ILE A 118 4.39 -5.90 -7.46
CA ILE A 118 5.31 -5.20 -8.38
C ILE A 118 6.01 -6.20 -9.30
N THR A 119 6.52 -7.30 -8.73
CA THR A 119 7.18 -8.37 -9.50
C THR A 119 6.23 -9.00 -10.52
N TYR A 120 5.02 -9.37 -10.10
CA TYR A 120 3.99 -9.88 -10.99
C TYR A 120 3.69 -8.89 -12.13
N SER A 121 3.49 -7.61 -11.80
CA SER A 121 3.20 -6.56 -12.78
C SER A 121 4.34 -6.39 -13.79
N THR A 122 5.58 -6.45 -13.33
CA THR A 122 6.77 -6.38 -14.17
C THR A 122 6.77 -7.50 -15.22
N ILE A 123 6.51 -8.72 -14.80
CA ILE A 123 6.58 -9.91 -15.67
C ILE A 123 5.33 -10.00 -16.56
N ALA A 124 4.13 -9.97 -15.98
CA ALA A 124 2.88 -10.20 -16.68
C ALA A 124 2.55 -9.12 -17.71
N TYR A 125 2.90 -7.86 -17.41
CA TYR A 125 2.63 -6.72 -18.29
C TYR A 125 3.88 -6.24 -19.05
N LYS A 126 5.02 -6.93 -18.89
CA LYS A 126 6.31 -6.58 -19.56
C LYS A 126 6.70 -5.12 -19.31
N ILE A 127 6.78 -4.70 -18.04
CA ILE A 127 7.09 -3.33 -17.61
C ILE A 127 8.47 -3.34 -16.91
N PRO A 128 9.58 -3.44 -17.66
CA PRO A 128 10.92 -3.69 -17.08
C PRO A 128 11.40 -2.56 -16.17
N TRP A 129 10.98 -1.33 -16.37
CA TRP A 129 11.40 -0.20 -15.55
C TRP A 129 10.86 -0.24 -14.10
N LEU A 130 9.82 -1.04 -13.81
CA LEU A 130 9.38 -1.28 -12.42
C LEU A 130 10.45 -2.00 -11.57
N VAL A 131 11.40 -2.68 -12.22
CA VAL A 131 12.56 -3.29 -11.52
C VAL A 131 13.35 -2.22 -10.77
N ILE A 132 13.48 -1.01 -11.32
CA ILE A 132 14.19 0.10 -10.65
C ILE A 132 13.51 0.44 -9.32
N GLY A 133 12.20 0.63 -9.30
CA GLY A 133 11.46 0.91 -8.08
C GLY A 133 11.51 -0.23 -7.07
N LEU A 134 11.40 -1.49 -7.54
CA LEU A 134 11.49 -2.67 -6.69
C LEU A 134 12.88 -2.80 -6.04
N THR A 135 13.95 -2.67 -6.83
CA THR A 135 15.33 -2.77 -6.31
C THR A 135 15.65 -1.62 -5.37
N THR A 136 15.18 -0.41 -5.66
CA THR A 136 15.32 0.75 -4.76
C THR A 136 14.60 0.50 -3.43
N SER A 137 13.36 -0.04 -3.47
CA SER A 137 12.60 -0.38 -2.25
C SER A 137 13.36 -1.42 -1.42
N ILE A 138 13.81 -2.51 -2.03
CA ILE A 138 14.57 -3.57 -1.34
C ILE A 138 15.85 -3.01 -0.73
N LEU A 139 16.60 -2.18 -1.47
CA LEU A 139 17.83 -1.57 -0.98
C LEU A 139 17.57 -0.66 0.22
N LEU A 140 16.52 0.17 0.18
CA LEU A 140 16.17 1.07 1.28
C LEU A 140 15.76 0.29 2.53
N TRP A 141 14.99 -0.80 2.40
CA TRP A 141 14.67 -1.67 3.51
C TRP A 141 15.93 -2.36 4.08
N TYR A 142 16.82 -2.84 3.21
CA TYR A 142 18.09 -3.43 3.63
C TYR A 142 18.94 -2.44 4.43
N LEU A 143 19.11 -1.21 3.93
CA LEU A 143 19.88 -0.15 4.61
C LEU A 143 19.24 0.25 5.94
N HIS A 144 17.89 0.34 5.98
CA HIS A 144 17.16 0.64 7.21
C HIS A 144 17.41 -0.40 8.30
N PHE A 145 17.26 -1.70 7.98
CA PHE A 145 17.42 -2.76 8.97
C PHE A 145 18.87 -3.06 9.37
N THR A 146 19.83 -2.85 8.45
CA THR A 146 21.25 -3.20 8.72
C THR A 146 22.09 -2.03 9.21
N GLN A 147 21.76 -0.81 8.78
CA GLN A 147 22.57 0.38 9.04
C GLN A 147 21.79 1.50 9.75
N GLY A 148 20.48 1.36 9.93
CA GLY A 148 19.63 2.41 10.48
C GLY A 148 19.52 3.65 9.58
N ILE A 149 19.61 3.48 8.25
CA ILE A 149 19.57 4.55 7.25
C ILE A 149 18.44 4.29 6.24
N PRO A 150 17.44 5.17 6.14
CA PRO A 150 17.10 6.28 7.07
C PRO A 150 16.76 5.78 8.48
N ARG A 151 16.76 6.67 9.49
CA ARG A 151 16.43 6.30 10.87
C ARG A 151 15.01 5.77 11.01
N GLY A 152 14.04 6.46 10.42
CA GLY A 152 12.66 6.01 10.35
C GLY A 152 12.37 5.16 9.11
N ALA A 153 11.28 4.40 9.16
CA ALA A 153 10.86 3.54 8.06
C ALA A 153 10.04 4.25 6.98
N ALA A 154 9.64 5.52 7.18
CA ALA A 154 8.74 6.22 6.25
C ALA A 154 9.26 6.29 4.81
N ILE A 155 10.57 6.48 4.59
CA ILE A 155 11.14 6.54 3.24
C ILE A 155 11.04 5.19 2.53
N PRO A 156 11.51 4.05 3.07
CA PRO A 156 11.34 2.75 2.43
C PRO A 156 9.86 2.37 2.25
N GLU A 157 8.98 2.73 3.19
CA GLU A 157 7.53 2.53 3.07
C GLU A 157 6.96 3.31 1.89
N LEU A 158 7.22 4.62 1.81
CA LEU A 158 6.71 5.49 0.75
C LEU A 158 7.22 5.09 -0.63
N VAL A 159 8.48 4.70 -0.78
CA VAL A 159 9.04 4.23 -2.06
C VAL A 159 8.36 2.94 -2.49
N SER A 160 8.13 2.01 -1.58
CA SER A 160 7.42 0.75 -1.86
C SER A 160 5.96 1.02 -2.28
N ILE A 161 5.26 1.90 -1.57
CA ILE A 161 3.89 2.31 -1.86
C ILE A 161 3.82 3.03 -3.21
N ALA A 162 4.67 4.02 -3.45
CA ALA A 162 4.70 4.77 -4.71
C ALA A 162 4.97 3.84 -5.91
N THR A 163 5.93 2.93 -5.80
CA THR A 163 6.22 1.94 -6.86
C THR A 163 4.99 1.05 -7.12
N THR A 164 4.28 0.65 -6.08
CA THR A 164 3.05 -0.14 -6.21
C THR A 164 1.95 0.64 -6.93
N TYR A 165 1.76 1.93 -6.61
CA TYR A 165 0.79 2.78 -7.32
C TYR A 165 1.14 2.96 -8.78
N VAL A 166 2.41 3.18 -9.09
CA VAL A 166 2.88 3.29 -10.47
C VAL A 166 2.64 1.99 -11.23
N ALA A 167 2.92 0.83 -10.62
CA ALA A 167 2.60 -0.47 -11.20
C ALA A 167 1.09 -0.62 -11.46
N TYR A 168 0.26 -0.29 -10.48
CA TYR A 168 -1.20 -0.38 -10.58
C TYR A 168 -1.76 0.50 -11.71
N LEU A 169 -1.35 1.76 -11.76
CA LEU A 169 -1.79 2.69 -12.82
C LEU A 169 -1.39 2.20 -14.19
N THR A 170 -0.13 1.81 -14.37
CA THR A 170 0.39 1.33 -15.66
C THR A 170 -0.35 0.07 -16.12
N CYS A 171 -0.62 -0.88 -15.23
CA CYS A 171 -1.39 -2.08 -15.55
C CYS A 171 -2.83 -1.74 -15.93
N THR A 172 -3.46 -0.80 -15.21
CA THR A 172 -4.83 -0.35 -15.49
C THR A 172 -4.93 0.32 -16.85
N PHE A 173 -4.01 1.23 -17.18
CA PHE A 173 -3.98 1.90 -18.49
C PHE A 173 -3.72 0.93 -19.64
N ARG A 174 -2.81 -0.03 -19.50
CA ARG A 174 -2.56 -1.03 -20.53
C ARG A 174 -3.79 -1.87 -20.86
N LYS A 175 -4.56 -2.28 -19.85
CA LYS A 175 -5.82 -3.02 -20.07
C LYS A 175 -6.83 -2.23 -20.88
N VAL A 176 -6.96 -0.93 -20.64
CA VAL A 176 -7.89 -0.06 -21.38
C VAL A 176 -7.50 0.06 -22.84
N VAL A 177 -6.20 0.11 -23.14
CA VAL A 177 -5.68 0.23 -24.52
C VAL A 177 -5.83 -1.06 -25.32
N TYR A 178 -5.66 -2.24 -24.68
CA TYR A 178 -5.74 -3.53 -25.39
C TYR A 178 -7.16 -4.10 -25.55
N VAL A 179 -8.17 -3.49 -24.94
CA VAL A 179 -9.59 -3.90 -25.08
C VAL A 179 -10.31 -3.10 -26.19
N ARG A 180 -9.63 -2.13 -26.78
CA ARG A 180 -10.09 -1.43 -28.02
C ARG A 180 -9.46 -2.05 -29.25
#